data_cdd8ddd98bdbbc536dbafd55c33df9ec
#
_entry.id   cdd8ddd98bdbbc536dbafd55c33df9ec
#
_cell.length_a   1.000
_cell.length_b   1.000
_cell.length_c   1.000
_cell.angle_alpha   90.00
_cell.angle_beta   90.00
_cell.angle_gamma   90.00
#
_symmetry.space_group_name_H-M   'P 1'
#
loop_
_entity.id
_entity.type
_entity.pdbx_description
1 polymer ?
#
loop_
_entity_poly.entity_id
_entity_poly.type
_entity_poly.pdbx_seq_one_letter_code
_entity_poly.pdbx_strand_id
1 'polypeptide(L)'
;MLETQEFKASRVAVMDEEMCVQCGKCEEHCRFGAIEKLVIDTVLCEGCGVCAYICPVAAIELEKRVSGYAFISKTKHGPMSHALLNPGEENSGKLVSLVRKNAKAVAEKENCELIINDGPPGIGCPVIASVGGVDMGLIVVEPTLSGIHDMERALGLLSHFKIPALVCVNKYDLNEENTSRIVEFCGSNGVDVVGKIPFDPIVTESMVAGKPIIEYSPESRVSKAIEELWKQTLKKI
;
A
#
# COMPACT_ATOMS: atom_id res chain seq x y z
N MET A 1 18.52 4.68 -8.49
CA MET A 1 18.40 4.23 -7.08
C MET A 1 19.51 4.93 -6.31
N LEU A 2 19.19 5.58 -5.19
CA LEU A 2 20.16 6.32 -4.37
C LEU A 2 20.51 5.53 -3.10
N GLU A 3 19.51 4.94 -2.47
CA GLU A 3 19.66 4.20 -1.21
C GLU A 3 18.79 2.93 -1.24
N THR A 4 19.29 1.87 -0.60
CA THR A 4 18.58 0.60 -0.41
C THR A 4 18.69 0.18 1.04
N GLN A 5 17.57 -0.18 1.66
CA GLN A 5 17.50 -0.64 3.04
C GLN A 5 16.75 -1.97 3.12
N GLU A 6 17.33 -2.97 3.78
CA GLU A 6 16.63 -4.21 4.08
C GLU A 6 15.46 -3.97 5.05
N PHE A 7 14.33 -4.58 4.74
CA PHE A 7 13.17 -4.61 5.61
C PHE A 7 12.97 -6.02 6.17
N LYS A 8 13.02 -6.14 7.49
CA LYS A 8 12.90 -7.42 8.22
C LYS A 8 11.66 -7.37 9.13
N ALA A 9 10.54 -7.91 8.66
CA ALA A 9 9.28 -7.90 9.40
C ALA A 9 8.86 -9.27 9.90
N SER A 10 9.12 -10.31 9.12
CA SER A 10 8.77 -11.69 9.45
C SER A 10 9.92 -12.42 10.14
N ARG A 11 9.58 -13.56 10.73
CA ARG A 11 10.54 -14.51 11.29
C ARG A 11 10.32 -15.84 10.62
N VAL A 12 11.35 -16.66 10.58
CA VAL A 12 11.29 -18.06 10.15
C VAL A 12 11.94 -18.93 11.21
N ALA A 13 11.47 -20.16 11.33
CA ALA A 13 12.13 -21.14 12.15
C ALA A 13 13.40 -21.62 11.44
N VAL A 14 14.47 -21.75 12.18
CA VAL A 14 15.75 -22.32 11.74
C VAL A 14 16.08 -23.46 12.68
N MET A 15 16.45 -24.61 12.11
CA MET A 15 16.79 -25.80 12.88
C MET A 15 18.30 -25.99 12.96
N ASP A 16 18.81 -26.21 14.16
CA ASP A 16 20.16 -26.68 14.39
C ASP A 16 20.17 -28.21 14.24
N GLU A 17 20.76 -28.69 13.16
CA GLU A 17 20.81 -30.12 12.82
C GLU A 17 21.68 -30.92 13.81
N GLU A 18 22.71 -30.32 14.42
CA GLU A 18 23.57 -30.95 15.37
C GLU A 18 22.87 -31.20 16.72
N MET A 19 21.99 -30.26 17.11
CA MET A 19 21.20 -30.39 18.32
C MET A 19 19.94 -31.26 18.14
N CYS A 20 19.50 -31.46 16.90
CA CYS A 20 18.23 -32.11 16.59
C CYS A 20 18.28 -33.63 16.89
N VAL A 21 17.40 -34.07 17.80
CA VAL A 21 17.24 -35.51 18.14
C VAL A 21 16.24 -36.23 17.23
N GLN A 22 15.80 -35.63 16.14
CA GLN A 22 14.93 -36.21 15.12
C GLN A 22 13.58 -36.77 15.63
N CYS A 23 13.02 -36.18 16.67
CA CYS A 23 11.79 -36.68 17.31
C CYS A 23 10.50 -36.44 16.53
N GLY A 24 10.52 -35.63 15.44
CA GLY A 24 9.38 -35.37 14.55
C GLY A 24 8.29 -34.43 15.09
N LYS A 25 8.34 -34.03 16.37
CA LYS A 25 7.27 -33.21 17.00
C LYS A 25 7.03 -31.89 16.26
N CYS A 26 8.07 -31.22 15.76
CA CYS A 26 7.96 -29.96 15.04
C CYS A 26 7.14 -30.10 13.73
N GLU A 27 7.33 -31.19 13.00
CA GLU A 27 6.59 -31.53 11.79
C GLU A 27 5.13 -31.83 12.10
N GLU A 28 4.87 -32.71 13.10
CA GLU A 28 3.51 -33.09 13.53
C GLU A 28 2.65 -31.88 13.94
N HIS A 29 3.25 -30.88 14.57
CA HIS A 29 2.53 -29.72 15.10
C HIS A 29 2.58 -28.48 14.18
N CYS A 30 3.18 -28.58 13.01
CA CYS A 30 3.23 -27.47 12.06
C CYS A 30 1.90 -27.35 11.29
N ARG A 31 0.99 -26.49 11.77
CA ARG A 31 -0.32 -26.25 11.12
C ARG A 31 -0.23 -25.66 9.71
N PHE A 32 0.92 -25.15 9.32
CA PHE A 32 1.17 -24.54 7.99
C PHE A 32 1.81 -25.53 7.02
N GLY A 33 2.14 -26.75 7.46
CA GLY A 33 2.81 -27.73 6.61
C GLY A 33 4.22 -27.29 6.17
N ALA A 34 4.82 -26.39 6.90
CA ALA A 34 6.14 -25.81 6.56
C ALA A 34 7.32 -26.69 6.97
N ILE A 35 7.10 -27.87 7.55
CA ILE A 35 8.18 -28.78 7.97
C ILE A 35 7.88 -30.16 7.39
N GLU A 36 8.76 -30.62 6.53
CA GLU A 36 8.69 -31.98 5.95
C GLU A 36 10.07 -32.65 6.08
N LYS A 37 10.08 -33.88 6.61
CA LYS A 37 11.32 -34.66 6.84
C LYS A 37 12.40 -33.84 7.60
N LEU A 38 11.95 -33.07 8.58
CA LEU A 38 12.76 -32.15 9.40
C LEU A 38 13.40 -30.97 8.63
N VAL A 39 13.02 -30.75 7.37
CA VAL A 39 13.44 -29.58 6.60
C VAL A 39 12.34 -28.50 6.68
N ILE A 40 12.74 -27.29 7.00
CA ILE A 40 11.82 -26.15 7.13
C ILE A 40 11.74 -25.41 5.80
N ASP A 41 10.56 -25.40 5.19
CA ASP A 41 10.26 -24.54 4.05
C ASP A 41 10.04 -23.10 4.56
N THR A 42 10.97 -22.22 4.23
CA THR A 42 10.93 -20.82 4.67
C THR A 42 9.84 -20.01 3.98
N VAL A 43 9.28 -20.46 2.85
CA VAL A 43 8.16 -19.80 2.16
C VAL A 43 6.83 -20.10 2.87
N LEU A 44 6.65 -21.35 3.30
CA LEU A 44 5.45 -21.77 4.03
C LEU A 44 5.51 -21.43 5.53
N CYS A 45 6.68 -21.09 6.05
CA CYS A 45 6.87 -20.82 7.48
C CYS A 45 6.34 -19.44 7.87
N GLU A 46 5.28 -19.41 8.67
CA GLU A 46 4.67 -18.19 9.24
C GLU A 46 5.38 -17.65 10.50
N GLY A 47 6.48 -18.26 10.93
CA GLY A 47 7.24 -17.82 12.10
C GLY A 47 6.45 -17.82 13.42
N CYS A 48 5.44 -18.64 13.53
CA CYS A 48 4.55 -18.69 14.71
C CYS A 48 5.22 -19.20 15.99
N GLY A 49 6.36 -19.88 15.88
CA GLY A 49 7.18 -20.34 16.99
C GLY A 49 6.73 -21.61 17.70
N VAL A 50 5.65 -22.27 17.27
CA VAL A 50 5.15 -23.49 17.90
C VAL A 50 6.24 -24.57 17.88
N CYS A 51 6.92 -24.77 16.74
CA CYS A 51 7.98 -25.76 16.60
C CYS A 51 9.17 -25.50 17.56
N ALA A 52 9.53 -24.24 17.76
CA ALA A 52 10.59 -23.85 18.71
C ALA A 52 10.14 -24.12 20.16
N TYR A 53 8.88 -23.78 20.49
CA TYR A 53 8.33 -23.97 21.84
C TYR A 53 8.24 -25.44 22.28
N ILE A 54 7.86 -26.33 21.35
CA ILE A 54 7.67 -27.77 21.68
C ILE A 54 8.94 -28.60 21.53
N CYS A 55 10.04 -28.04 21.01
CA CYS A 55 11.28 -28.76 20.81
C CYS A 55 11.91 -29.14 22.14
N PRO A 56 12.07 -30.46 22.44
CA PRO A 56 12.54 -30.90 23.76
C PRO A 56 14.01 -30.56 24.02
N VAL A 57 14.78 -30.27 22.96
CA VAL A 57 16.20 -29.95 23.02
C VAL A 57 16.55 -28.55 22.58
N ALA A 58 15.50 -27.70 22.36
CA ALA A 58 15.63 -26.32 21.88
C ALA A 58 16.46 -26.18 20.60
N ALA A 59 16.40 -27.16 19.69
CA ALA A 59 17.13 -27.14 18.42
C ALA A 59 16.50 -26.23 17.35
N ILE A 60 15.43 -25.48 17.65
CA ILE A 60 14.77 -24.59 16.69
C ILE A 60 14.69 -23.19 17.27
N GLU A 61 15.21 -22.23 16.52
CA GLU A 61 15.14 -20.81 16.84
C GLU A 61 14.36 -20.03 15.79
N LEU A 62 13.89 -18.84 16.16
CA LEU A 62 13.20 -17.92 15.25
C LEU A 62 14.11 -16.78 14.85
N GLU A 63 14.54 -16.80 13.60
CA GLU A 63 15.35 -15.74 13.02
C GLU A 63 14.53 -14.74 12.23
N LYS A 64 14.99 -13.48 12.23
CA LYS A 64 14.42 -12.46 11.36
C LYS A 64 14.87 -12.69 9.93
N ARG A 65 13.91 -12.75 8.99
CA ARG A 65 14.23 -12.79 7.56
C ARG A 65 14.00 -11.44 6.89
N VAL A 66 14.68 -11.24 5.76
CA VAL A 66 14.47 -10.08 4.89
C VAL A 66 13.14 -10.27 4.15
N SER A 67 12.14 -9.49 4.53
CA SER A 67 10.80 -9.52 3.94
C SER A 67 10.70 -8.65 2.66
N GLY A 68 11.68 -7.80 2.42
CA GLY A 68 11.72 -6.92 1.27
C GLY A 68 12.76 -5.82 1.42
N TYR A 69 12.67 -4.84 0.55
CA TYR A 69 13.60 -3.72 0.50
C TYR A 69 12.86 -2.40 0.36
N ALA A 70 13.29 -1.39 1.10
CA ALA A 70 12.87 -0.02 0.92
C ALA A 70 13.96 0.74 0.15
N PHE A 71 13.53 1.64 -0.73
CA PHE A 71 14.42 2.37 -1.64
C PHE A 71 14.14 3.86 -1.61
N ILE A 72 15.19 4.64 -1.84
CA ILE A 72 15.09 6.03 -2.25
C ILE A 72 15.63 6.11 -3.67
N SER A 73 14.80 6.60 -4.60
CA SER A 73 15.15 6.74 -6.01
C SER A 73 14.97 8.16 -6.48
N LYS A 74 15.81 8.58 -7.42
CA LYS A 74 15.61 9.84 -8.14
C LYS A 74 14.85 9.55 -9.42
N THR A 75 13.75 10.26 -9.63
CA THR A 75 12.97 10.22 -10.86
C THR A 75 13.11 11.53 -11.62
N LYS A 76 12.58 11.60 -12.83
CA LYS A 76 12.52 12.85 -13.61
C LYS A 76 11.63 13.94 -12.97
N HIS A 77 10.73 13.52 -12.05
CA HIS A 77 9.77 14.42 -11.40
C HIS A 77 10.13 14.73 -9.94
N GLY A 78 11.22 14.17 -9.42
CA GLY A 78 11.66 14.37 -8.05
C GLY A 78 12.07 13.08 -7.35
N PRO A 79 12.37 13.12 -6.07
CA PRO A 79 12.71 11.95 -5.29
C PRO A 79 11.48 11.07 -5.05
N MET A 80 11.68 9.77 -4.93
CA MET A 80 10.64 8.78 -4.63
C MET A 80 11.13 7.80 -3.59
N SER A 81 10.40 7.69 -2.48
CA SER A 81 10.56 6.60 -1.52
C SER A 81 9.56 5.51 -1.84
N HIS A 82 10.03 4.29 -1.99
CA HIS A 82 9.20 3.14 -2.34
C HIS A 82 9.77 1.85 -1.75
N ALA A 83 9.03 0.75 -1.88
CA ALA A 83 9.48 -0.55 -1.40
C ALA A 83 9.06 -1.67 -2.36
N LEU A 84 9.77 -2.79 -2.24
CA LEU A 84 9.45 -4.04 -2.92
C LEU A 84 9.48 -5.16 -1.88
N LEU A 85 8.37 -5.87 -1.74
CA LEU A 85 8.28 -7.07 -0.92
C LEU A 85 8.78 -8.29 -1.68
N ASN A 86 9.37 -9.23 -0.97
CA ASN A 86 9.70 -10.54 -1.51
C ASN A 86 8.41 -11.33 -1.78
N PRO A 87 8.40 -12.28 -2.71
CA PRO A 87 7.25 -13.17 -2.95
C PRO A 87 6.80 -13.86 -1.65
N GLY A 88 5.49 -13.90 -1.42
CA GLY A 88 4.90 -14.51 -0.21
C GLY A 88 4.92 -13.63 1.04
N GLU A 89 5.53 -12.45 1.01
CA GLU A 89 5.52 -11.53 2.15
C GLU A 89 4.29 -10.62 2.15
N GLU A 90 3.74 -10.38 3.32
CA GLU A 90 2.60 -9.48 3.49
C GLU A 90 3.01 -8.02 3.61
N ASN A 91 2.20 -7.14 3.00
CA ASN A 91 2.35 -5.70 3.20
C ASN A 91 1.90 -5.33 4.62
N SER A 92 2.84 -4.94 5.45
CA SER A 92 2.57 -4.52 6.82
C SER A 92 2.58 -2.99 6.96
N GLY A 93 1.82 -2.47 7.93
CA GLY A 93 1.88 -1.05 8.28
C GLY A 93 3.28 -0.57 8.66
N LYS A 94 4.17 -1.48 9.09
CA LYS A 94 5.58 -1.16 9.40
C LYS A 94 6.35 -0.76 8.14
N LEU A 95 6.13 -1.45 7.02
CA LEU A 95 6.78 -1.10 5.74
C LEU A 95 6.30 0.25 5.24
N VAL A 96 4.99 0.48 5.27
CA VAL A 96 4.40 1.78 4.88
C VAL A 96 4.97 2.91 5.75
N SER A 97 5.05 2.71 7.06
CA SER A 97 5.64 3.68 7.99
C SER A 97 7.11 3.97 7.69
N LEU A 98 7.89 2.94 7.32
CA LEU A 98 9.29 3.09 6.91
C LEU A 98 9.41 3.92 5.63
N VAL A 99 8.64 3.60 4.59
CA VAL A 99 8.63 4.32 3.32
C VAL A 99 8.25 5.78 3.53
N ARG A 100 7.23 6.06 4.34
CA ARG A 100 6.81 7.43 4.68
C ARG A 100 7.86 8.20 5.48
N LYS A 101 8.51 7.54 6.45
CA LYS A 101 9.61 8.14 7.20
C LYS A 101 10.76 8.54 6.26
N ASN A 102 11.12 7.68 5.33
CA ASN A 102 12.15 7.96 4.33
C ASN A 102 11.72 9.11 3.41
N ALA A 103 10.45 9.12 2.95
CA ALA A 103 9.92 10.22 2.13
C ALA A 103 10.02 11.57 2.85
N LYS A 104 9.65 11.63 4.14
CA LYS A 104 9.75 12.84 4.95
C LYS A 104 11.18 13.33 5.08
N ALA A 105 12.13 12.44 5.37
CA ALA A 105 13.54 12.79 5.48
C ALA A 105 14.13 13.33 4.17
N VAL A 106 13.71 12.76 3.03
CA VAL A 106 14.14 13.24 1.70
C VAL A 106 13.49 14.58 1.38
N ALA A 107 12.21 14.76 1.68
CA ALA A 107 11.52 16.04 1.45
C ALA A 107 12.15 17.18 2.25
N GLU A 108 12.51 16.95 3.52
CA GLU A 108 13.22 17.93 4.35
C GLU A 108 14.60 18.26 3.77
N LYS A 109 15.35 17.26 3.29
CA LYS A 109 16.69 17.44 2.71
C LYS A 109 16.67 18.18 1.38
N GLU A 110 15.66 17.91 0.53
CA GLU A 110 15.55 18.50 -0.81
C GLU A 110 14.61 19.73 -0.86
N ASN A 111 14.09 20.18 0.30
CA ASN A 111 13.14 21.28 0.43
C ASN A 111 11.88 21.08 -0.44
N CYS A 112 11.32 19.89 -0.43
CA CYS A 112 10.06 19.62 -1.12
C CYS A 112 8.88 20.17 -0.29
N GLU A 113 8.00 20.93 -0.92
CA GLU A 113 6.84 21.55 -0.27
C GLU A 113 5.67 20.57 -0.08
N LEU A 114 5.66 19.46 -0.83
CA LEU A 114 4.56 18.50 -0.84
C LEU A 114 5.07 17.06 -0.88
N ILE A 115 4.41 16.17 -0.14
CA ILE A 115 4.60 14.73 -0.21
C ILE A 115 3.28 14.09 -0.63
N ILE A 116 3.28 13.32 -1.71
CA ILE A 116 2.15 12.53 -2.16
C ILE A 116 2.37 11.08 -1.77
N ASN A 117 1.47 10.53 -0.97
CA ASN A 117 1.46 9.12 -0.61
C ASN A 117 0.47 8.36 -1.49
N ASP A 118 0.95 7.35 -2.24
CA ASP A 118 0.08 6.39 -2.91
C ASP A 118 -0.39 5.35 -1.88
N GLY A 119 -1.64 5.47 -1.47
CA GLY A 119 -2.24 4.64 -0.43
C GLY A 119 -2.82 3.34 -0.99
N PRO A 120 -2.69 2.21 -0.27
CA PRO A 120 -3.33 0.96 -0.67
C PRO A 120 -4.85 1.03 -0.49
N PRO A 121 -5.63 0.18 -1.19
CA PRO A 121 -7.07 0.08 -1.00
C PRO A 121 -7.44 -0.54 0.36
N GLY A 122 -8.69 -0.34 0.77
CA GLY A 122 -9.26 -0.93 1.99
C GLY A 122 -9.11 -0.04 3.22
N ILE A 123 -9.14 -0.64 4.42
CA ILE A 123 -9.07 0.03 5.73
C ILE A 123 -8.12 -0.68 6.72
N GLY A 124 -7.29 -1.60 6.24
CA GLY A 124 -6.36 -2.38 7.07
C GLY A 124 -5.16 -1.58 7.59
N CYS A 125 -4.27 -2.26 8.33
CA CYS A 125 -3.06 -1.66 8.89
C CYS A 125 -2.20 -0.86 7.89
N PRO A 126 -2.02 -1.28 6.63
CA PRO A 126 -1.26 -0.49 5.66
C PRO A 126 -1.94 0.84 5.34
N VAL A 127 -3.28 0.87 5.22
CA VAL A 127 -4.05 2.11 4.98
C VAL A 127 -3.93 3.05 6.17
N ILE A 128 -4.14 2.53 7.40
CA ILE A 128 -3.98 3.31 8.64
C ILE A 128 -2.57 3.92 8.70
N ALA A 129 -1.55 3.14 8.37
CA ALA A 129 -0.18 3.64 8.32
C ALA A 129 0.05 4.67 7.20
N SER A 130 -0.68 4.58 6.08
CA SER A 130 -0.56 5.54 4.98
C SER A 130 -1.21 6.90 5.29
N VAL A 131 -2.29 6.92 6.05
CA VAL A 131 -3.04 8.15 6.37
C VAL A 131 -2.62 8.80 7.69
N GLY A 132 -1.94 8.09 8.59
CA GLY A 132 -1.55 8.63 9.90
C GLY A 132 -0.67 9.88 9.77
N GLY A 133 -1.19 11.06 10.17
CA GLY A 133 -0.46 12.33 10.14
C GLY A 133 -0.26 12.92 8.74
N VAL A 134 -1.18 12.67 7.81
CA VAL A 134 -1.31 13.43 6.58
C VAL A 134 -2.22 14.63 6.79
N ASP A 135 -2.03 15.70 6.01
CA ASP A 135 -2.85 16.91 6.12
C ASP A 135 -4.19 16.75 5.39
N MET A 136 -4.27 15.87 4.38
CA MET A 136 -5.46 15.64 3.57
C MET A 136 -5.46 14.24 2.95
N GLY A 137 -6.65 13.64 2.78
CA GLY A 137 -6.88 12.42 2.03
C GLY A 137 -7.67 12.69 0.75
N LEU A 138 -7.16 12.27 -0.41
CA LEU A 138 -7.91 12.26 -1.67
C LEU A 138 -8.33 10.82 -1.99
N ILE A 139 -9.63 10.54 -1.95
CA ILE A 139 -10.20 9.25 -2.30
C ILE A 139 -10.54 9.24 -3.77
N VAL A 140 -9.97 8.32 -4.53
CA VAL A 140 -10.30 8.10 -5.94
C VAL A 140 -11.21 6.89 -6.03
N VAL A 141 -12.45 7.09 -6.46
CA VAL A 141 -13.51 6.08 -6.48
C VAL A 141 -14.03 5.84 -7.91
N GLU A 142 -14.30 4.58 -8.26
CA GLU A 142 -15.03 4.24 -9.47
C GLU A 142 -16.53 4.10 -9.18
N PRO A 143 -17.44 4.44 -10.12
CA PRO A 143 -18.88 4.43 -9.90
C PRO A 143 -19.46 3.00 -9.97
N THR A 144 -18.96 2.12 -9.10
CA THR A 144 -19.44 0.74 -8.89
C THR A 144 -20.02 0.61 -7.49
N LEU A 145 -20.86 -0.39 -7.25
CA LEU A 145 -21.42 -0.63 -5.91
C LEU A 145 -20.33 -0.91 -4.88
N SER A 146 -19.32 -1.69 -5.25
CA SER A 146 -18.15 -1.95 -4.38
C SER A 146 -17.34 -0.67 -4.13
N GLY A 147 -17.11 0.14 -5.17
CA GLY A 147 -16.39 1.40 -5.04
C GLY A 147 -17.07 2.37 -4.08
N ILE A 148 -18.42 2.51 -4.15
CA ILE A 148 -19.19 3.32 -3.22
C ILE A 148 -19.01 2.84 -1.79
N HIS A 149 -19.17 1.54 -1.54
CA HIS A 149 -19.02 0.96 -0.22
C HIS A 149 -17.58 1.16 0.34
N ASP A 150 -16.56 0.98 -0.49
CA ASP A 150 -15.18 1.18 -0.06
C ASP A 150 -14.85 2.66 0.18
N MET A 151 -15.43 3.58 -0.61
CA MET A 151 -15.35 5.02 -0.39
C MET A 151 -15.94 5.40 0.97
N GLU A 152 -17.14 4.91 1.31
CA GLU A 152 -17.80 5.16 2.60
C GLU A 152 -16.92 4.73 3.77
N ARG A 153 -16.31 3.55 3.68
CA ARG A 153 -15.39 3.03 4.71
C ARG A 153 -14.13 3.88 4.82
N ALA A 154 -13.54 4.29 3.69
CA ALA A 154 -12.36 5.13 3.67
C ALA A 154 -12.65 6.52 4.25
N LEU A 155 -13.80 7.13 3.93
CA LEU A 155 -14.25 8.38 4.52
C LEU A 155 -14.44 8.26 6.03
N GLY A 156 -15.04 7.15 6.50
CA GLY A 156 -15.18 6.85 7.93
C GLY A 156 -13.82 6.75 8.63
N LEU A 157 -12.82 6.13 7.98
CA LEU A 157 -11.46 6.04 8.51
C LEU A 157 -10.79 7.42 8.61
N LEU A 158 -10.85 8.24 7.56
CA LEU A 158 -10.28 9.59 7.57
C LEU A 158 -10.94 10.47 8.63
N SER A 159 -12.28 10.40 8.75
CA SER A 159 -13.04 11.10 9.79
C SER A 159 -12.62 10.69 11.19
N HIS A 160 -12.42 9.38 11.43
CA HIS A 160 -11.93 8.87 12.71
C HIS A 160 -10.59 9.50 13.11
N PHE A 161 -9.70 9.67 12.16
CA PHE A 161 -8.39 10.33 12.37
C PHE A 161 -8.45 11.86 12.25
N LYS A 162 -9.63 12.45 12.03
CA LYS A 162 -9.83 13.89 11.84
C LYS A 162 -9.02 14.47 10.67
N ILE A 163 -8.87 13.68 9.61
CA ILE A 163 -8.17 14.07 8.39
C ILE A 163 -9.20 14.60 7.40
N PRO A 164 -9.07 15.82 6.88
CA PRO A 164 -9.91 16.34 5.81
C PRO A 164 -9.89 15.43 4.59
N ALA A 165 -11.06 15.20 3.98
CA ALA A 165 -11.19 14.30 2.85
C ALA A 165 -11.73 15.02 1.61
N LEU A 166 -11.18 14.67 0.46
CA LEU A 166 -11.67 15.02 -0.86
C LEU A 166 -12.00 13.75 -1.64
N VAL A 167 -12.90 13.85 -2.61
CA VAL A 167 -13.27 12.73 -3.48
C VAL A 167 -13.07 13.10 -4.95
N CYS A 168 -12.53 12.18 -5.73
CA CYS A 168 -12.48 12.20 -7.18
C CYS A 168 -13.20 10.98 -7.74
N VAL A 169 -14.13 11.16 -8.66
CA VAL A 169 -14.81 10.04 -9.33
C VAL A 169 -14.07 9.71 -10.62
N ASN A 170 -13.40 8.57 -10.63
CA ASN A 170 -12.69 8.05 -11.80
C ASN A 170 -13.66 7.26 -12.70
N LYS A 171 -13.52 7.37 -14.02
CA LYS A 171 -14.38 6.72 -15.02
C LYS A 171 -15.86 7.04 -14.79
N TYR A 172 -16.16 8.30 -14.46
CA TYR A 172 -17.48 8.73 -14.01
C TYR A 172 -18.62 8.45 -15.00
N ASP A 173 -18.30 8.40 -16.29
CA ASP A 173 -19.18 8.19 -17.42
C ASP A 173 -19.55 6.72 -17.70
N LEU A 174 -18.93 5.76 -16.99
CA LEU A 174 -19.32 4.36 -17.10
C LEU A 174 -20.65 4.04 -16.36
N ASN A 175 -20.99 4.82 -15.34
CA ASN A 175 -22.27 4.71 -14.64
C ASN A 175 -22.64 6.05 -14.00
N GLU A 176 -23.46 6.84 -14.71
CA GLU A 176 -23.87 8.17 -14.28
C GLU A 176 -24.78 8.15 -13.05
N GLU A 177 -25.61 7.10 -12.90
CA GLU A 177 -26.47 6.94 -11.73
C GLU A 177 -25.63 6.77 -10.45
N ASN A 178 -24.68 5.85 -10.46
CA ASN A 178 -23.78 5.66 -9.32
C ASN A 178 -22.87 6.88 -9.09
N THR A 179 -22.46 7.57 -10.15
CA THR A 179 -21.74 8.85 -10.02
C THR A 179 -22.57 9.89 -9.29
N SER A 180 -23.86 10.01 -9.61
CA SER A 180 -24.77 10.92 -8.91
C SER A 180 -24.95 10.54 -7.44
N ARG A 181 -25.08 9.24 -7.14
CA ARG A 181 -25.14 8.73 -5.75
C ARG A 181 -23.89 9.08 -4.94
N ILE A 182 -22.69 8.95 -5.53
CA ILE A 182 -21.43 9.36 -4.90
C ILE A 182 -21.45 10.85 -4.57
N VAL A 183 -21.86 11.70 -5.53
CA VAL A 183 -21.90 13.16 -5.35
C VAL A 183 -22.88 13.55 -4.24
N GLU A 184 -24.10 12.97 -4.24
CA GLU A 184 -25.10 13.20 -3.21
C GLU A 184 -24.63 12.76 -1.83
N PHE A 185 -24.02 11.57 -1.72
CA PHE A 185 -23.46 11.07 -0.47
C PHE A 185 -22.37 12.01 0.07
N CYS A 186 -21.44 12.43 -0.78
CA CYS A 186 -20.37 13.35 -0.39
C CYS A 186 -20.96 14.69 0.08
N GLY A 187 -21.90 15.27 -0.67
CA GLY A 187 -22.57 16.54 -0.32
C GLY A 187 -23.30 16.46 1.03
N SER A 188 -23.99 15.35 1.29
CA SER A 188 -24.70 15.12 2.56
C SER A 188 -23.77 14.97 3.76
N ASN A 189 -22.51 14.57 3.53
CA ASN A 189 -21.49 14.40 4.56
C ASN A 189 -20.46 15.54 4.62
N GLY A 190 -20.67 16.62 3.87
CA GLY A 190 -19.77 17.78 3.86
C GLY A 190 -18.40 17.50 3.23
N VAL A 191 -18.33 16.54 2.31
CA VAL A 191 -17.11 16.15 1.58
C VAL A 191 -17.16 16.71 0.17
N ASP A 192 -16.10 17.40 -0.25
CA ASP A 192 -16.03 17.96 -1.59
C ASP A 192 -15.64 16.91 -2.64
N VAL A 193 -16.42 16.83 -3.73
CA VAL A 193 -16.04 16.13 -4.95
C VAL A 193 -15.25 17.10 -5.84
N VAL A 194 -13.94 16.98 -5.86
CA VAL A 194 -13.00 17.92 -6.49
C VAL A 194 -12.65 17.58 -7.93
N GLY A 195 -13.09 16.44 -8.43
CA GLY A 195 -12.85 16.06 -9.83
C GLY A 195 -13.67 14.87 -10.30
N LYS A 196 -13.87 14.80 -11.61
CA LYS A 196 -14.46 13.68 -12.33
C LYS A 196 -13.59 13.38 -13.54
N ILE A 197 -13.02 12.18 -13.61
CA ILE A 197 -12.14 11.75 -14.70
C ILE A 197 -12.96 10.82 -15.61
N PRO A 198 -13.07 11.10 -16.92
CA PRO A 198 -13.80 10.24 -17.84
C PRO A 198 -13.05 8.94 -18.15
N PHE A 199 -13.76 7.89 -18.54
CA PHE A 199 -13.16 6.72 -19.15
C PHE A 199 -12.64 7.06 -20.55
N ASP A 200 -11.41 6.65 -20.85
CA ASP A 200 -10.83 6.79 -22.19
C ASP A 200 -9.80 5.68 -22.44
N PRO A 201 -9.92 4.91 -23.55
CA PRO A 201 -8.96 3.86 -23.90
C PRO A 201 -7.52 4.36 -24.05
N ILE A 202 -7.30 5.64 -24.35
CA ILE A 202 -5.98 6.25 -24.47
C ILE A 202 -5.14 6.10 -23.19
N VAL A 203 -5.80 5.96 -22.02
CA VAL A 203 -5.12 5.69 -20.75
C VAL A 203 -4.42 4.33 -20.79
N THR A 204 -5.08 3.31 -21.36
CA THR A 204 -4.48 1.98 -21.52
C THR A 204 -3.29 2.03 -22.48
N GLU A 205 -3.41 2.79 -23.56
CA GLU A 205 -2.30 2.99 -24.51
C GLU A 205 -1.10 3.65 -23.84
N SER A 206 -1.34 4.67 -23.01
CA SER A 206 -0.28 5.35 -22.25
C SER A 206 0.41 4.40 -21.24
N MET A 207 -0.35 3.53 -20.58
CA MET A 207 0.19 2.50 -19.67
C MET A 207 1.07 1.50 -20.41
N VAL A 208 0.63 1.01 -21.58
CA VAL A 208 1.43 0.11 -22.44
C VAL A 208 2.71 0.80 -22.90
N ALA A 209 2.65 2.09 -23.20
CA ALA A 209 3.82 2.90 -23.57
C ALA A 209 4.73 3.25 -22.37
N GLY A 210 4.34 2.88 -21.13
CA GLY A 210 5.11 3.19 -19.91
C GLY A 210 5.22 4.69 -19.64
N LYS A 211 4.22 5.47 -20.04
CA LYS A 211 4.19 6.93 -19.86
C LYS A 211 2.94 7.36 -19.13
N PRO A 212 3.03 8.35 -18.22
CA PRO A 212 1.85 8.98 -17.66
C PRO A 212 0.97 9.58 -18.76
N ILE A 213 -0.35 9.52 -18.61
CA ILE A 213 -1.30 10.04 -19.62
C ILE A 213 -1.08 11.53 -19.93
N ILE A 214 -0.70 12.31 -18.93
CA ILE A 214 -0.41 13.75 -19.09
C ILE A 214 0.77 14.01 -20.04
N GLU A 215 1.75 13.09 -20.07
CA GLU A 215 2.88 13.18 -21.00
C GLU A 215 2.58 12.51 -22.36
N TYR A 216 1.78 11.43 -22.33
CA TYR A 216 1.46 10.68 -23.53
C TYR A 216 0.48 11.44 -24.42
N SER A 217 -0.56 12.02 -23.82
CA SER A 217 -1.57 12.79 -24.53
C SER A 217 -2.02 14.01 -23.70
N PRO A 218 -1.25 15.10 -23.69
CA PRO A 218 -1.53 16.28 -22.85
C PRO A 218 -2.91 16.91 -23.16
N GLU A 219 -3.33 16.89 -24.43
CA GLU A 219 -4.58 17.52 -24.87
C GLU A 219 -5.82 16.63 -24.69
N SER A 220 -5.66 15.40 -24.22
CA SER A 220 -6.80 14.50 -23.98
C SER A 220 -7.73 15.04 -22.90
N ARG A 221 -9.01 14.66 -22.98
CA ARG A 221 -9.99 15.03 -21.95
C ARG A 221 -9.63 14.48 -20.57
N VAL A 222 -8.93 13.33 -20.50
CA VAL A 222 -8.44 12.74 -19.24
C VAL A 222 -7.33 13.60 -18.66
N SER A 223 -6.33 14.00 -19.45
CA SER A 223 -5.24 14.86 -19.00
C SER A 223 -5.76 16.19 -18.45
N LYS A 224 -6.68 16.83 -19.18
CA LYS A 224 -7.33 18.09 -18.72
C LYS A 224 -8.12 17.90 -17.42
N ALA A 225 -8.81 16.78 -17.27
CA ALA A 225 -9.54 16.47 -16.04
C ALA A 225 -8.59 16.25 -14.85
N ILE A 226 -7.44 15.59 -15.05
CA ILE A 226 -6.41 15.39 -14.02
C ILE A 226 -5.75 16.73 -13.64
N GLU A 227 -5.46 17.59 -14.61
CA GLU A 227 -4.92 18.92 -14.33
C GLU A 227 -5.90 19.78 -13.51
N GLU A 228 -7.19 19.73 -13.85
CA GLU A 228 -8.20 20.45 -13.09
C GLU A 228 -8.36 19.86 -11.68
N LEU A 229 -8.39 18.54 -11.53
CA LEU A 229 -8.39 17.86 -10.25
C LEU A 229 -7.21 18.35 -9.38
N TRP A 230 -6.01 18.40 -9.95
CA TRP A 230 -4.83 18.90 -9.25
C TRP A 230 -4.98 20.33 -8.77
N LYS A 231 -5.44 21.23 -9.65
CA LYS A 231 -5.71 22.64 -9.29
C LYS A 231 -6.75 22.79 -8.17
N GLN A 232 -7.81 21.98 -8.20
CA GLN A 232 -8.85 22.03 -7.16
C GLN A 232 -8.32 21.45 -5.83
N THR A 233 -7.53 20.41 -5.89
CA THR A 233 -6.89 19.82 -4.69
C THR A 233 -5.93 20.83 -4.03
N LEU A 234 -5.07 21.50 -4.79
CA LEU A 234 -4.14 22.51 -4.26
C LEU A 234 -4.83 23.70 -3.58
N LYS A 235 -6.05 24.06 -3.97
CA LYS A 235 -6.82 25.14 -3.31
C LYS A 235 -7.31 24.75 -1.90
N LYS A 236 -7.26 23.46 -1.57
CA LYS A 236 -7.79 22.92 -0.31
C LYS A 236 -6.67 22.56 0.69
N ILE A 237 -5.42 22.52 0.23
CA ILE A 237 -4.20 22.37 1.05
C ILE A 237 -3.70 23.78 1.42
#